data_998eae32c383ba1cd3293c01e63531b9
#
_entry.id   998eae32c383ba1cd3293c01e63531b9
#
_cell.length_a   1.000
_cell.length_b   1.000
_cell.length_c   1.000
_cell.angle_alpha   90.00
_cell.angle_beta   90.00
_cell.angle_gamma   90.00
#
_symmetry.space_group_name_H-M   'P 1'
#
loop_
_entity.id
_entity.type
_entity.pdbx_description
1 polymer ?
#
loop_
_entity_poly.entity_id
_entity_poly.type
_entity_poly.pdbx_seq_one_letter_code
_entity_poly.pdbx_strand_id
1 'polypeptide(L)'
;NARQLMQALVRRVDKNAEHKKSKAAKAGKADVDYPQKFHLYRQTQAQRARILGSILIPFNADYSIPLRRAPDVLAACTEAWGEPQVDGPMIVTSLREIMGVVGAHEWRKKGVDVPALGDPPNNRIHPYYGVFSPVRGEYVDLVLKAPLPKACEVNGSAVDVGTGTGVLAAVLAQRWLSNITATDNDPRALECAQFNIQNLGMGKQVKVVQADLFPDSKADLIVCNPPWLPGKPTSPIERAIYDENSGMLKAYLAGLAAHLNAGGEGWLILSDLAEHLKLRTREELLGWIELAGLKVLARLDAKPKHGKAFDASDALFDARSKEMTSLWRLAAA
;
A
#
# COMPACT_ATOMS: atom_id res chain seq x y z
N ASN A 1 29.90 9.46 6.16
CA ASN A 1 30.55 8.13 6.12
C ASN A 1 29.54 6.97 6.17
N ALA A 2 28.52 6.97 7.06
CA ALA A 2 27.55 5.89 7.16
C ALA A 2 26.75 5.67 5.86
N ARG A 3 26.26 6.75 5.22
CA ARG A 3 25.60 6.67 3.90
C ARG A 3 26.51 6.12 2.81
N GLN A 4 27.79 6.52 2.79
CA GLN A 4 28.76 6.01 1.83
C GLN A 4 29.03 4.52 2.04
N LEU A 5 29.14 4.08 3.30
CA LEU A 5 29.28 2.67 3.65
C LEU A 5 28.06 1.86 3.19
N MET A 6 26.83 2.36 3.44
CA MET A 6 25.61 1.74 2.96
C MET A 6 25.58 1.65 1.43
N GLN A 7 25.93 2.72 0.71
CA GLN A 7 25.99 2.71 -0.75
C GLN A 7 27.02 1.72 -1.29
N ALA A 8 28.18 1.60 -0.64
CA ALA A 8 29.21 0.62 -1.00
C ALA A 8 28.69 -0.81 -0.79
N LEU A 9 27.99 -1.06 0.33
CA LEU A 9 27.40 -2.35 0.64
C LEU A 9 26.30 -2.72 -0.38
N VAL A 10 25.41 -1.77 -0.71
CA VAL A 10 24.37 -1.94 -1.76
C VAL A 10 25.02 -2.37 -3.07
N ARG A 11 26.00 -1.61 -3.58
CA ARG A 11 26.70 -1.94 -4.83
C ARG A 11 27.33 -3.33 -4.81
N ARG A 12 27.93 -3.73 -3.69
CA ARG A 12 28.56 -5.05 -3.54
C ARG A 12 27.53 -6.18 -3.54
N VAL A 13 26.42 -6.00 -2.84
CA VAL A 13 25.32 -6.98 -2.78
C VAL A 13 24.67 -7.16 -4.15
N ASP A 14 24.38 -6.06 -4.85
CA ASP A 14 23.75 -6.07 -6.16
C ASP A 14 24.67 -6.71 -7.21
N LYS A 15 25.98 -6.35 -7.24
CA LYS A 15 26.98 -6.99 -8.10
C LYS A 15 27.11 -8.50 -7.87
N ASN A 16 27.07 -8.94 -6.61
CA ASN A 16 27.10 -10.37 -6.28
C ASN A 16 25.83 -11.10 -6.76
N ALA A 17 24.67 -10.45 -6.69
CA ALA A 17 23.40 -11.01 -7.18
C ALA A 17 23.42 -11.14 -8.71
N GLU A 18 23.92 -10.14 -9.44
CA GLU A 18 24.09 -10.16 -10.90
C GLU A 18 25.06 -11.28 -11.33
N HIS A 19 26.18 -11.41 -10.63
CA HIS A 19 27.16 -12.48 -10.92
C HIS A 19 26.54 -13.88 -10.74
N LYS A 20 25.74 -14.09 -9.67
CA LYS A 20 25.02 -15.35 -9.46
C LYS A 20 24.00 -15.61 -10.57
N LYS A 21 23.23 -14.59 -11.00
CA LYS A 21 22.29 -14.69 -12.12
C LYS A 21 23.01 -15.11 -13.44
N SER A 22 24.10 -14.43 -13.78
CA SER A 22 24.90 -14.73 -14.97
C SER A 22 25.47 -16.16 -14.94
N LYS A 23 25.98 -16.61 -13.78
CA LYS A 23 26.48 -17.98 -13.62
C LYS A 23 25.38 -19.04 -13.76
N ALA A 24 24.18 -18.77 -13.22
CA ALA A 24 23.03 -19.65 -13.34
C ALA A 24 22.52 -19.76 -14.79
N ALA A 25 22.50 -18.64 -15.52
CA ALA A 25 22.12 -18.58 -16.93
C ALA A 25 23.11 -19.39 -17.80
N LYS A 26 24.43 -19.26 -17.55
CA LYS A 26 25.46 -20.04 -18.26
C LYS A 26 25.41 -21.55 -17.96
N ALA A 27 24.88 -21.94 -16.80
CA ALA A 27 24.76 -23.34 -16.39
C ALA A 27 23.51 -24.03 -16.97
N GLY A 28 22.75 -23.38 -17.87
CA GLY A 28 21.58 -23.96 -18.55
C GLY A 28 20.47 -24.41 -17.60
N LYS A 29 20.34 -23.75 -16.40
CA LYS A 29 19.25 -24.08 -15.48
C LYS A 29 17.91 -23.84 -16.19
N ALA A 30 17.04 -24.85 -16.14
CA ALA A 30 15.71 -24.83 -16.73
C ALA A 30 14.94 -23.55 -16.33
N ASP A 31 14.14 -23.04 -17.24
CA ASP A 31 13.27 -21.90 -16.99
C ASP A 31 12.29 -22.27 -15.87
N VAL A 32 12.43 -21.56 -14.75
CA VAL A 32 11.65 -21.77 -13.53
C VAL A 32 10.27 -21.17 -13.76
N ASP A 33 9.20 -21.82 -13.33
CA ASP A 33 7.85 -21.31 -13.46
C ASP A 33 7.62 -20.00 -12.69
N TYR A 34 6.57 -19.25 -13.00
CA TYR A 34 6.34 -17.93 -12.44
C TYR A 34 6.16 -17.91 -10.90
N PRO A 35 5.40 -18.83 -10.26
CA PRO A 35 5.33 -18.88 -8.81
C PRO A 35 6.70 -19.06 -8.16
N GLN A 36 7.52 -19.95 -8.70
CA GLN A 36 8.87 -20.18 -8.16
C GLN A 36 9.78 -18.97 -8.41
N LYS A 37 9.70 -18.30 -9.57
CA LYS A 37 10.40 -17.02 -9.84
C LYS A 37 10.04 -15.97 -8.79
N PHE A 38 8.76 -15.83 -8.45
CA PHE A 38 8.28 -14.91 -7.43
C PHE A 38 8.82 -15.25 -6.04
N HIS A 39 8.79 -16.52 -5.63
CA HIS A 39 9.33 -16.95 -4.35
C HIS A 39 10.85 -16.71 -4.24
N LEU A 40 11.62 -17.03 -5.29
CA LEU A 40 13.05 -16.76 -5.37
C LEU A 40 13.35 -15.25 -5.34
N TYR A 41 12.53 -14.45 -6.03
CA TYR A 41 12.62 -12.98 -5.95
C TYR A 41 12.42 -12.49 -4.53
N ARG A 42 11.36 -12.90 -3.83
CA ARG A 42 11.12 -12.52 -2.43
C ARG A 42 12.25 -12.98 -1.50
N GLN A 43 12.74 -14.20 -1.66
CA GLN A 43 13.88 -14.71 -0.89
C GLN A 43 15.14 -13.86 -1.11
N THR A 44 15.41 -13.47 -2.34
CA THR A 44 16.54 -12.60 -2.69
C THR A 44 16.40 -11.22 -2.05
N GLN A 45 15.18 -10.62 -2.09
CA GLN A 45 14.90 -9.34 -1.44
C GLN A 45 15.05 -9.43 0.09
N ALA A 46 14.56 -10.50 0.72
CA ALA A 46 14.72 -10.72 2.16
C ALA A 46 16.20 -10.88 2.55
N GLN A 47 16.99 -11.64 1.77
CA GLN A 47 18.42 -11.77 2.00
C GLN A 47 19.17 -10.44 1.83
N ARG A 48 18.83 -9.69 0.79
CA ARG A 48 19.35 -8.33 0.56
C ARG A 48 19.03 -7.41 1.74
N ALA A 49 17.78 -7.42 2.20
CA ALA A 49 17.34 -6.64 3.35
C ALA A 49 18.12 -6.99 4.63
N ARG A 50 18.35 -8.28 4.88
CA ARG A 50 19.14 -8.76 6.03
C ARG A 50 20.58 -8.27 5.97
N ILE A 51 21.24 -8.37 4.82
CA ILE A 51 22.64 -7.91 4.66
C ILE A 51 22.73 -6.39 4.84
N LEU A 52 21.81 -5.62 4.24
CA LEU A 52 21.78 -4.16 4.39
C LEU A 52 21.41 -3.73 5.80
N GLY A 53 20.67 -4.56 6.54
CA GLY A 53 20.31 -4.35 7.94
C GLY A 53 21.45 -4.67 8.92
N SER A 54 22.60 -5.20 8.48
CA SER A 54 23.71 -5.57 9.38
C SER A 54 24.56 -4.39 9.86
N ILE A 55 24.41 -3.19 9.28
CA ILE A 55 25.06 -1.98 9.78
C ILE A 55 24.18 -1.43 10.91
N LEU A 56 24.70 -1.55 12.14
CA LEU A 56 23.98 -1.16 13.34
C LEU A 56 24.41 0.21 13.84
N ILE A 57 23.47 0.98 14.36
CA ILE A 57 23.67 2.31 14.93
C ILE A 57 23.16 2.29 16.38
N PRO A 58 23.98 2.69 17.36
CA PRO A 58 23.53 2.88 18.73
C PRO A 58 22.74 4.19 18.86
N PHE A 59 21.71 4.16 19.69
CA PHE A 59 20.89 5.30 20.09
C PHE A 59 20.81 5.40 21.60
N ASN A 60 20.92 6.60 22.12
CA ASN A 60 20.50 6.86 23.48
C ASN A 60 18.98 6.79 23.63
N ALA A 61 18.49 6.72 24.85
CA ALA A 61 17.06 6.61 25.12
C ALA A 61 16.25 7.81 24.61
N ASP A 62 16.88 8.98 24.46
CA ASP A 62 16.32 10.22 23.90
C ASP A 62 16.39 10.31 22.37
N TYR A 63 16.68 9.20 21.69
CA TYR A 63 16.91 9.11 20.24
C TYR A 63 18.14 9.87 19.72
N SER A 64 18.99 10.44 20.58
CA SER A 64 20.26 10.98 20.11
C SER A 64 21.22 9.85 19.70
N ILE A 65 22.02 10.13 18.68
CA ILE A 65 23.02 9.15 18.18
C ILE A 65 24.38 9.56 18.75
N PRO A 66 25.04 8.71 19.57
CA PRO A 66 26.32 9.04 20.23
C PRO A 66 27.50 8.95 19.24
N LEU A 67 27.37 9.57 18.07
CA LEU A 67 28.40 9.63 17.05
C LEU A 67 28.68 11.07 16.65
N ARG A 68 29.97 11.39 16.44
CA ARG A 68 30.36 12.73 16.02
C ARG A 68 29.67 13.11 14.69
N ARG A 69 29.02 14.26 14.64
CA ARG A 69 28.29 14.78 13.48
C ARG A 69 27.10 13.90 13.06
N ALA A 70 26.50 13.19 14.01
CA ALA A 70 25.22 12.54 13.75
C ALA A 70 24.14 13.60 13.46
N PRO A 71 23.24 13.33 12.50
CA PRO A 71 22.10 14.20 12.30
C PRO A 71 21.15 14.12 13.50
N ASP A 72 20.41 15.18 13.74
CA ASP A 72 19.24 15.11 14.61
C ASP A 72 18.16 14.28 13.93
N VAL A 73 17.65 13.26 14.62
CA VAL A 73 16.63 12.36 14.15
C VAL A 73 15.45 12.26 15.11
N LEU A 74 15.43 13.09 16.18
CA LEU A 74 14.43 13.04 17.23
C LEU A 74 13.01 13.08 16.66
N ALA A 75 12.68 14.10 15.87
CA ALA A 75 11.34 14.24 15.29
C ALA A 75 10.94 13.03 14.42
N ALA A 76 11.86 12.55 13.59
CA ALA A 76 11.60 11.38 12.72
C ALA A 76 11.38 10.09 13.52
N CYS A 77 12.18 9.88 14.58
CA CYS A 77 12.05 8.72 15.45
C CYS A 77 10.78 8.80 16.32
N THR A 78 10.44 9.97 16.84
CA THR A 78 9.19 10.19 17.59
C THR A 78 7.97 9.86 16.75
N GLU A 79 7.94 10.32 15.50
CA GLU A 79 6.85 9.98 14.56
C GLU A 79 6.76 8.48 14.24
N ALA A 80 7.89 7.80 14.15
CA ALA A 80 7.92 6.39 13.77
C ALA A 80 7.74 5.43 14.95
N TRP A 81 8.29 5.78 16.12
CA TRP A 81 8.43 4.87 17.25
C TRP A 81 7.74 5.36 18.54
N GLY A 82 7.19 6.59 18.54
CA GLY A 82 6.59 7.23 19.71
C GLY A 82 7.59 8.07 20.50
N GLU A 83 7.11 8.64 21.61
CA GLU A 83 7.92 9.51 22.48
C GLU A 83 9.12 8.77 23.07
N PRO A 84 10.30 9.43 23.18
CA PRO A 84 11.48 8.82 23.75
C PRO A 84 11.32 8.53 25.24
N GLN A 85 11.85 7.42 25.70
CA GLN A 85 11.93 7.06 27.13
C GLN A 85 13.26 7.54 27.69
N VAL A 86 13.31 8.77 28.18
CA VAL A 86 14.57 9.46 28.57
C VAL A 86 15.43 8.66 29.54
N ASP A 87 14.81 7.91 30.46
CA ASP A 87 15.50 7.05 31.44
C ASP A 87 15.64 5.59 30.97
N GLY A 88 15.32 5.32 29.69
CA GLY A 88 15.39 3.99 29.12
C GLY A 88 16.82 3.54 28.80
N PRO A 89 17.00 2.26 28.45
CA PRO A 89 18.30 1.74 28.01
C PRO A 89 18.67 2.28 26.62
N MET A 90 19.98 2.29 26.34
CA MET A 90 20.47 2.49 24.98
C MET A 90 19.90 1.41 24.05
N ILE A 91 19.42 1.80 22.89
CA ILE A 91 18.89 0.90 21.87
C ILE A 91 19.83 0.83 20.68
N VAL A 92 19.72 -0.25 19.91
CA VAL A 92 20.48 -0.47 18.69
C VAL A 92 19.51 -0.77 17.56
N THR A 93 19.64 -0.05 16.45
CA THR A 93 18.85 -0.30 15.24
C THR A 93 19.72 -0.31 14.00
N SER A 94 19.17 -0.78 12.87
CA SER A 94 19.94 -0.78 11.64
C SER A 94 20.00 0.62 11.01
N LEU A 95 21.11 0.97 10.40
CA LEU A 95 21.25 2.19 9.59
C LEU A 95 20.16 2.25 8.50
N ARG A 96 19.83 1.10 7.91
CA ARG A 96 18.75 1.01 6.90
C ARG A 96 17.40 1.46 7.47
N GLU A 97 17.06 1.02 8.67
CA GLU A 97 15.83 1.40 9.37
C GLU A 97 15.77 2.91 9.62
N ILE A 98 16.85 3.48 10.17
CA ILE A 98 16.94 4.93 10.40
C ILE A 98 16.83 5.73 9.11
N MET A 99 17.46 5.28 8.04
CA MET A 99 17.32 5.94 6.74
C MET A 99 15.87 5.89 6.23
N GLY A 100 15.16 4.80 6.50
CA GLY A 100 13.74 4.65 6.21
C GLY A 100 12.86 5.60 7.03
N VAL A 101 13.10 5.66 8.34
CA VAL A 101 12.39 6.55 9.27
C VAL A 101 12.58 8.02 8.88
N VAL A 102 13.83 8.46 8.67
CA VAL A 102 14.13 9.83 8.24
C VAL A 102 13.54 10.13 6.86
N GLY A 103 13.60 9.18 5.93
CA GLY A 103 13.00 9.33 4.61
C GLY A 103 11.47 9.49 4.68
N ALA A 104 10.80 8.70 5.50
CA ALA A 104 9.35 8.79 5.71
C ALA A 104 8.95 10.12 6.35
N HIS A 105 9.71 10.61 7.33
CA HIS A 105 9.51 11.93 7.94
C HIS A 105 9.58 13.06 6.90
N GLU A 106 10.61 13.06 6.05
CA GLU A 106 10.76 14.07 4.99
C GLU A 106 9.62 13.97 3.95
N TRP A 107 9.19 12.77 3.60
CA TRP A 107 8.04 12.55 2.74
C TRP A 107 6.74 13.05 3.36
N ARG A 108 6.53 12.80 4.65
CA ARG A 108 5.39 13.30 5.40
C ARG A 108 5.37 14.82 5.40
N LYS A 109 6.50 15.48 5.70
CA LYS A 109 6.60 16.95 5.68
C LYS A 109 6.28 17.54 4.30
N LYS A 110 6.83 16.96 3.24
CA LYS A 110 6.62 17.42 1.88
C LYS A 110 5.20 17.15 1.38
N GLY A 111 4.63 16.02 1.75
CA GLY A 111 3.42 15.47 1.15
C GLY A 111 3.64 14.91 -0.25
N VAL A 112 2.68 14.12 -0.70
CA VAL A 112 2.61 13.53 -2.04
C VAL A 112 1.49 14.21 -2.80
N ASP A 113 1.78 14.80 -3.94
CA ASP A 113 0.77 15.40 -4.80
C ASP A 113 -0.15 14.34 -5.38
N VAL A 114 -1.45 14.50 -5.22
CA VAL A 114 -2.50 13.62 -5.74
C VAL A 114 -3.38 14.45 -6.69
N PRO A 115 -3.14 14.42 -8.00
CA PRO A 115 -3.89 15.24 -8.98
C PRO A 115 -5.41 15.04 -8.94
N ALA A 116 -5.87 13.87 -8.51
CA ALA A 116 -7.29 13.58 -8.33
C ALA A 116 -7.96 14.43 -7.25
N LEU A 117 -7.20 15.07 -6.36
CA LEU A 117 -7.70 15.96 -5.31
C LEU A 117 -7.66 17.45 -5.70
N GLY A 118 -7.25 17.77 -6.92
CA GLY A 118 -7.18 19.15 -7.44
C GLY A 118 -5.75 19.66 -7.59
N ASP A 119 -5.59 20.98 -7.52
CA ASP A 119 -4.32 21.65 -7.74
C ASP A 119 -3.51 21.86 -6.45
N PRO A 120 -2.16 21.86 -6.54
CA PRO A 120 -1.29 22.21 -5.42
C PRO A 120 -1.58 23.63 -4.87
N PRO A 121 -1.40 23.86 -3.55
CA PRO A 121 -0.89 22.92 -2.53
C PRO A 121 -1.97 22.06 -1.87
N ASN A 122 -3.24 22.22 -2.21
CA ASN A 122 -4.39 21.64 -1.49
C ASN A 122 -4.71 20.21 -1.91
N ASN A 123 -3.83 19.56 -2.66
CA ASN A 123 -3.99 18.22 -3.18
C ASN A 123 -2.99 17.22 -2.59
N ARG A 124 -2.41 17.50 -1.41
CA ARG A 124 -1.33 16.71 -0.84
C ARG A 124 -1.83 15.73 0.21
N ILE A 125 -1.32 14.51 0.11
CA ILE A 125 -1.43 13.47 1.13
C ILE A 125 -0.09 13.34 1.84
N HIS A 126 -0.10 13.31 3.16
CA HIS A 126 1.06 13.23 4.04
C HIS A 126 1.14 11.82 4.66
N PRO A 127 1.87 10.87 4.04
CA PRO A 127 1.90 9.48 4.51
C PRO A 127 2.72 9.37 5.80
N TYR A 128 2.22 8.60 6.77
CA TYR A 128 2.94 8.26 7.98
C TYR A 128 3.90 7.10 7.76
N TYR A 129 4.93 6.99 8.62
CA TYR A 129 5.83 5.84 8.59
C TYR A 129 5.05 4.53 8.74
N GLY A 130 5.28 3.59 7.81
CA GLY A 130 4.59 2.30 7.79
C GLY A 130 3.22 2.29 7.11
N VAL A 131 2.66 3.46 6.77
CA VAL A 131 1.43 3.58 5.98
C VAL A 131 1.76 3.70 4.50
N PHE A 132 1.04 2.98 3.64
CA PHE A 132 1.32 2.94 2.20
C PHE A 132 1.04 4.29 1.53
N SER A 133 2.05 4.83 0.87
CA SER A 133 1.95 6.13 0.19
C SER A 133 1.26 6.00 -1.18
N PRO A 134 0.33 6.89 -1.56
CA PRO A 134 -0.41 6.83 -2.83
C PRO A 134 0.40 7.34 -4.03
N VAL A 135 1.66 6.91 -4.17
CA VAL A 135 2.54 7.29 -5.30
C VAL A 135 2.11 6.67 -6.64
N ARG A 136 1.29 5.61 -6.60
CA ARG A 136 0.68 5.00 -7.78
C ARG A 136 -0.68 5.65 -8.02
N GLY A 137 -0.74 6.66 -8.87
CA GLY A 137 -1.97 7.45 -9.09
C GLY A 137 -3.05 6.74 -9.90
N GLU A 138 -2.74 5.66 -10.65
CA GLU A 138 -3.68 5.02 -11.57
C GLU A 138 -4.94 4.49 -10.88
N TYR A 139 -4.82 3.91 -9.68
CA TYR A 139 -5.98 3.38 -8.94
C TYR A 139 -6.85 4.52 -8.37
N VAL A 140 -6.23 5.63 -8.00
CA VAL A 140 -6.93 6.83 -7.54
C VAL A 140 -7.72 7.45 -8.69
N ASP A 141 -7.11 7.54 -9.87
CA ASP A 141 -7.76 8.02 -11.10
C ASP A 141 -8.97 7.15 -11.50
N LEU A 142 -8.88 5.83 -11.28
CA LEU A 142 -10.01 4.92 -11.54
C LEU A 142 -11.21 5.25 -10.65
N VAL A 143 -10.98 5.48 -9.34
CA VAL A 143 -12.05 5.88 -8.41
C VAL A 143 -12.60 7.27 -8.75
N LEU A 144 -11.75 8.21 -9.16
CA LEU A 144 -12.20 9.54 -9.59
C LEU A 144 -13.14 9.47 -10.81
N LYS A 145 -12.84 8.60 -11.78
CA LYS A 145 -13.49 8.58 -13.10
C LYS A 145 -14.65 7.58 -13.21
N ALA A 146 -14.71 6.57 -12.35
CA ALA A 146 -15.77 5.56 -12.41
C ALA A 146 -17.15 6.20 -12.22
N PRO A 147 -18.19 5.86 -13.01
CA PRO A 147 -19.52 6.40 -12.82
C PRO A 147 -20.08 5.99 -11.45
N LEU A 148 -20.52 6.97 -10.65
CA LEU A 148 -21.14 6.70 -9.35
C LEU A 148 -22.42 5.86 -9.52
N PRO A 149 -22.73 4.96 -8.56
CA PRO A 149 -24.01 4.28 -8.51
C PRO A 149 -25.16 5.30 -8.43
N LYS A 150 -26.31 4.96 -9.02
CA LYS A 150 -27.53 5.79 -8.92
C LYS A 150 -27.94 6.04 -7.46
N ALA A 151 -27.72 5.08 -6.58
CA ALA A 151 -27.95 5.21 -5.14
C ALA A 151 -27.15 6.36 -4.50
N CYS A 152 -26.04 6.80 -5.10
CA CYS A 152 -25.23 7.91 -4.62
C CYS A 152 -25.70 9.30 -5.11
N GLU A 153 -26.69 9.41 -6.01
CA GLU A 153 -27.11 10.69 -6.60
C GLU A 153 -27.75 11.64 -5.60
N VAL A 154 -28.42 11.11 -4.57
CA VAL A 154 -29.08 11.92 -3.55
C VAL A 154 -28.61 11.49 -2.17
N ASN A 155 -27.80 12.32 -1.51
CA ASN A 155 -27.25 12.09 -0.16
C ASN A 155 -26.59 10.71 0.02
N GLY A 156 -25.92 10.20 -1.01
CA GLY A 156 -25.31 8.89 -1.00
C GLY A 156 -24.26 8.73 0.08
N SER A 157 -24.24 7.55 0.69
CA SER A 157 -23.27 7.13 1.67
C SER A 157 -22.16 6.28 1.04
N ALA A 158 -20.92 6.44 1.53
CA ALA A 158 -19.80 5.63 1.06
C ALA A 158 -18.93 5.12 2.20
N VAL A 159 -18.26 3.99 1.94
CA VAL A 159 -17.24 3.42 2.84
C VAL A 159 -15.95 3.21 2.06
N ASP A 160 -14.82 3.65 2.63
CA ASP A 160 -13.45 3.34 2.17
C ASP A 160 -12.85 2.31 3.13
N VAL A 161 -12.78 1.06 2.68
CA VAL A 161 -12.32 -0.08 3.50
C VAL A 161 -10.82 -0.26 3.37
N GLY A 162 -10.11 -0.25 4.51
CA GLY A 162 -8.64 -0.27 4.53
C GLY A 162 -8.07 1.06 4.03
N THR A 163 -8.55 2.16 4.60
CA THR A 163 -8.35 3.52 4.08
C THR A 163 -6.88 3.98 4.03
N GLY A 164 -6.00 3.40 4.86
CA GLY A 164 -4.57 3.73 4.88
C GLY A 164 -4.32 5.23 5.11
N THR A 165 -3.94 5.95 4.06
CA THR A 165 -3.71 7.40 4.13
C THR A 165 -4.98 8.25 4.04
N GLY A 166 -6.14 7.67 3.83
CA GLY A 166 -7.38 8.40 3.59
C GLY A 166 -7.57 8.89 2.16
N VAL A 167 -6.69 8.53 1.23
CA VAL A 167 -6.69 9.09 -0.13
C VAL A 167 -7.97 8.76 -0.90
N LEU A 168 -8.51 7.55 -0.81
CA LEU A 168 -9.73 7.18 -1.54
C LEU A 168 -10.96 7.84 -0.91
N ALA A 169 -11.04 7.90 0.43
CA ALA A 169 -12.07 8.66 1.12
C ALA A 169 -12.06 10.14 0.72
N ALA A 170 -10.87 10.75 0.60
CA ALA A 170 -10.72 12.12 0.13
C ALA A 170 -11.19 12.29 -1.31
N VAL A 171 -10.88 11.36 -2.22
CA VAL A 171 -11.36 11.37 -3.60
C VAL A 171 -12.89 11.24 -3.67
N LEU A 172 -13.49 10.40 -2.83
CA LEU A 172 -14.96 10.29 -2.75
C LEU A 172 -15.59 11.61 -2.27
N ALA A 173 -14.98 12.28 -1.27
CA ALA A 173 -15.41 13.61 -0.83
C ALA A 173 -15.29 14.67 -1.93
N GLN A 174 -14.20 14.65 -2.72
CA GLN A 174 -14.00 15.49 -3.89
C GLN A 174 -15.09 15.28 -4.97
N ARG A 175 -15.69 14.10 -5.01
CA ARG A 175 -16.81 13.74 -5.89
C ARG A 175 -18.19 14.10 -5.30
N TRP A 176 -18.21 14.97 -4.29
CA TRP A 176 -19.42 15.50 -3.63
C TRP A 176 -20.21 14.51 -2.78
N LEU A 177 -19.63 13.37 -2.41
CA LEU A 177 -20.22 12.52 -1.39
C LEU A 177 -20.00 13.17 0.00
N SER A 178 -21.08 13.30 0.78
CA SER A 178 -21.07 14.02 2.05
C SER A 178 -21.12 13.14 3.29
N ASN A 179 -21.33 11.83 3.11
CA ASN A 179 -21.42 10.85 4.20
C ASN A 179 -20.46 9.68 3.93
N ILE A 180 -19.20 9.84 4.29
CA ILE A 180 -18.15 8.87 4.01
C ILE A 180 -17.59 8.35 5.33
N THR A 181 -17.52 7.02 5.47
CA THR A 181 -16.83 6.35 6.57
C THR A 181 -15.55 5.70 6.04
N ALA A 182 -14.42 6.11 6.56
CA ALA A 182 -13.10 5.54 6.24
C ALA A 182 -12.70 4.57 7.35
N THR A 183 -12.50 3.30 7.04
CA THR A 183 -12.17 2.27 8.03
C THR A 183 -10.77 1.73 7.88
N ASP A 184 -10.12 1.42 8.98
CA ASP A 184 -8.87 0.66 9.04
C ASP A 184 -8.77 -0.06 10.39
N ASN A 185 -7.98 -1.11 10.49
CA ASN A 185 -7.70 -1.78 11.75
C ASN A 185 -6.34 -1.37 12.37
N ASP A 186 -5.47 -0.71 11.60
CA ASP A 186 -4.18 -0.20 12.08
C ASP A 186 -4.34 1.20 12.68
N PRO A 187 -4.09 1.41 13.98
CA PRO A 187 -4.18 2.73 14.62
C PRO A 187 -3.36 3.82 13.91
N ARG A 188 -2.20 3.46 13.37
CA ARG A 188 -1.35 4.40 12.64
C ARG A 188 -1.95 4.84 11.31
N ALA A 189 -2.62 3.94 10.61
CA ALA A 189 -3.37 4.27 9.41
C ALA A 189 -4.55 5.20 9.73
N LEU A 190 -5.26 4.95 10.83
CA LEU A 190 -6.36 5.81 11.29
C LEU A 190 -5.87 7.23 11.61
N GLU A 191 -4.77 7.37 12.36
CA GLU A 191 -4.16 8.67 12.64
C GLU A 191 -3.74 9.39 11.35
N CYS A 192 -3.12 8.66 10.43
CA CYS A 192 -2.70 9.18 9.13
C CYS A 192 -3.89 9.67 8.31
N ALA A 193 -4.94 8.86 8.19
CA ALA A 193 -6.17 9.21 7.47
C ALA A 193 -6.84 10.44 8.11
N GLN A 194 -6.99 10.45 9.44
CA GLN A 194 -7.59 11.56 10.17
C GLN A 194 -6.84 12.87 9.94
N PHE A 195 -5.49 12.83 10.01
CA PHE A 195 -4.65 13.99 9.71
C PHE A 195 -4.87 14.52 8.29
N ASN A 196 -4.81 13.63 7.29
CA ASN A 196 -4.95 14.00 5.89
C ASN A 196 -6.34 14.57 5.58
N ILE A 197 -7.41 13.93 6.09
CA ILE A 197 -8.79 14.38 5.90
C ILE A 197 -9.00 15.77 6.51
N GLN A 198 -8.45 16.04 7.70
CA GLN A 198 -8.50 17.37 8.34
C GLN A 198 -7.72 18.40 7.54
N ASN A 199 -6.49 18.06 7.12
CA ASN A 199 -5.63 18.95 6.36
C ASN A 199 -6.21 19.33 4.99
N LEU A 200 -6.99 18.44 4.37
CA LEU A 200 -7.74 18.70 3.14
C LEU A 200 -9.08 19.45 3.37
N GLY A 201 -9.44 19.74 4.61
CA GLY A 201 -10.70 20.41 4.96
C GLY A 201 -11.95 19.53 4.81
N MET A 202 -11.80 18.21 4.71
CA MET A 202 -12.88 17.25 4.42
C MET A 202 -13.48 16.59 5.68
N GLY A 203 -13.12 17.05 6.87
CA GLY A 203 -13.55 16.45 8.15
C GLY A 203 -15.07 16.49 8.42
N LYS A 204 -15.83 17.31 7.66
CA LYS A 204 -17.30 17.30 7.73
C LYS A 204 -17.93 16.20 6.89
N GLN A 205 -17.23 15.70 5.87
CA GLN A 205 -17.71 14.72 4.91
C GLN A 205 -17.23 13.31 5.24
N VAL A 206 -16.04 13.21 5.86
CA VAL A 206 -15.37 11.93 6.11
C VAL A 206 -15.17 11.72 7.61
N LYS A 207 -15.70 10.58 8.09
CA LYS A 207 -15.48 10.07 9.46
C LYS A 207 -14.51 8.90 9.40
N VAL A 208 -13.40 9.00 10.14
CA VAL A 208 -12.43 7.89 10.27
C VAL A 208 -12.79 7.04 11.48
N VAL A 209 -12.90 5.72 11.29
CA VAL A 209 -13.40 4.76 12.29
C VAL A 209 -12.52 3.52 12.31
N GLN A 210 -12.18 3.05 13.51
CA GLN A 210 -11.52 1.74 13.65
C GLN A 210 -12.54 0.63 13.42
N ALA A 211 -12.29 -0.21 12.43
CA ALA A 211 -13.11 -1.40 12.15
C ALA A 211 -12.26 -2.48 11.45
N ASP A 212 -12.63 -3.72 11.64
CA ASP A 212 -12.09 -4.83 10.86
C ASP A 212 -12.92 -4.96 9.58
N LEU A 213 -12.44 -4.35 8.50
CA LEU A 213 -13.06 -4.16 7.20
C LEU A 213 -14.26 -3.19 7.24
N PHE A 214 -15.44 -3.65 7.60
CA PHE A 214 -16.69 -2.90 7.46
C PHE A 214 -17.12 -2.21 8.77
N PRO A 215 -17.76 -1.03 8.68
CA PRO A 215 -18.49 -0.47 9.82
C PRO A 215 -19.82 -1.21 10.01
N ASP A 216 -20.49 -0.98 11.14
CA ASP A 216 -21.82 -1.58 11.42
C ASP A 216 -22.92 -1.09 10.47
N SER A 217 -22.70 0.04 9.78
CA SER A 217 -23.68 0.63 8.86
C SER A 217 -23.54 0.12 7.44
N LYS A 218 -24.65 0.09 6.71
CA LYS A 218 -24.64 -0.13 5.25
C LYS A 218 -24.32 1.16 4.50
N ALA A 219 -23.88 1.02 3.24
CA ALA A 219 -23.59 2.15 2.36
C ALA A 219 -24.04 1.90 0.91
N ASP A 220 -24.15 3.00 0.15
CA ASP A 220 -24.51 2.97 -1.27
C ASP A 220 -23.31 2.68 -2.16
N LEU A 221 -22.11 2.96 -1.65
CA LEU A 221 -20.84 2.67 -2.30
C LEU A 221 -19.83 2.18 -1.28
N ILE A 222 -19.20 1.04 -1.52
CA ILE A 222 -18.13 0.52 -0.68
C ILE A 222 -16.89 0.29 -1.55
N VAL A 223 -15.84 1.06 -1.31
CA VAL A 223 -14.56 0.97 -2.05
C VAL A 223 -13.53 0.23 -1.20
N CYS A 224 -12.77 -0.66 -1.82
CA CYS A 224 -11.65 -1.32 -1.20
C CYS A 224 -10.49 -1.46 -2.19
N ASN A 225 -9.30 -1.10 -1.73
CA ASN A 225 -8.03 -1.37 -2.41
C ASN A 225 -7.20 -2.34 -1.55
N PRO A 226 -7.52 -3.64 -1.52
CA PRO A 226 -6.82 -4.60 -0.69
C PRO A 226 -5.40 -4.83 -1.22
N PRO A 227 -4.50 -5.48 -0.46
CA PRO A 227 -3.21 -5.90 -0.96
C PRO A 227 -3.37 -6.84 -2.16
N TRP A 228 -2.56 -6.65 -3.22
CA TRP A 228 -2.81 -7.28 -4.51
C TRP A 228 -2.19 -8.66 -4.69
N LEU A 229 -1.11 -8.96 -3.95
CA LEU A 229 -0.32 -10.18 -4.14
C LEU A 229 -0.53 -11.19 -3.01
N PRO A 230 -0.92 -12.44 -3.32
CA PRO A 230 -0.95 -13.50 -2.32
C PRO A 230 0.45 -13.75 -1.77
N GLY A 231 0.64 -13.56 -0.47
CA GLY A 231 1.92 -13.78 0.18
C GLY A 231 1.94 -13.28 1.62
N LYS A 232 2.85 -13.81 2.41
CA LYS A 232 2.99 -13.42 3.82
C LYS A 232 3.79 -12.13 3.94
N PRO A 233 3.24 -11.04 4.53
CA PRO A 233 4.01 -9.83 4.78
C PRO A 233 5.07 -10.07 5.87
N THR A 234 6.23 -9.41 5.73
CA THR A 234 7.35 -9.48 6.68
C THR A 234 7.66 -8.15 7.37
N SER A 235 6.95 -7.09 7.00
CA SER A 235 7.05 -5.76 7.59
C SER A 235 5.70 -5.03 7.54
N PRO A 236 5.50 -3.96 8.35
CA PRO A 236 4.25 -3.19 8.32
C PRO A 236 3.86 -2.69 6.92
N ILE A 237 4.80 -2.11 6.17
CA ILE A 237 4.54 -1.61 4.82
C ILE A 237 4.20 -2.73 3.81
N GLU A 238 4.71 -3.93 4.03
CA GLU A 238 4.37 -5.09 3.18
C GLU A 238 2.94 -5.58 3.37
N ARG A 239 2.25 -5.25 4.48
CA ARG A 239 0.83 -5.56 4.68
C ARG A 239 -0.07 -4.88 3.64
N ALA A 240 0.34 -3.75 3.10
CA ALA A 240 -0.39 -3.08 2.02
C ALA A 240 -0.10 -3.66 0.61
N ILE A 241 0.82 -4.62 0.50
CA ILE A 241 1.24 -5.24 -0.77
C ILE A 241 0.87 -6.72 -0.82
N TYR A 242 1.04 -7.42 0.31
CA TYR A 242 0.87 -8.86 0.41
C TYR A 242 -0.29 -9.23 1.33
N ASP A 243 -1.17 -10.07 0.82
CA ASP A 243 -2.34 -10.62 1.50
C ASP A 243 -2.21 -12.15 1.56
N GLU A 244 -1.84 -12.69 2.72
CA GLU A 244 -1.60 -14.12 2.90
C GLU A 244 -2.88 -14.91 2.54
N ASN A 245 -2.78 -15.79 1.55
CA ASN A 245 -3.88 -16.60 1.01
C ASN A 245 -5.07 -15.77 0.46
N SER A 246 -4.85 -14.51 0.09
CA SER A 246 -5.90 -13.55 -0.31
C SER A 246 -6.99 -13.41 0.76
N GLY A 247 -6.59 -13.38 2.04
CA GLY A 247 -7.51 -13.39 3.18
C GLY A 247 -8.36 -12.15 3.26
N MET A 248 -7.76 -10.96 3.17
CA MET A 248 -8.49 -9.68 3.17
C MET A 248 -9.42 -9.55 1.96
N LEU A 249 -8.94 -9.91 0.77
CA LEU A 249 -9.74 -9.89 -0.45
C LEU A 249 -10.99 -10.78 -0.33
N LYS A 250 -10.83 -12.02 0.14
CA LYS A 250 -11.95 -12.95 0.34
C LYS A 250 -12.92 -12.46 1.41
N ALA A 251 -12.41 -11.94 2.53
CA ALA A 251 -13.24 -11.40 3.61
C ALA A 251 -14.03 -10.15 3.15
N TYR A 252 -13.40 -9.27 2.37
CA TYR A 252 -14.11 -8.14 1.75
C TYR A 252 -15.25 -8.62 0.85
N LEU A 253 -15.00 -9.56 -0.07
CA LEU A 253 -16.02 -10.08 -0.96
C LEU A 253 -17.18 -10.73 -0.17
N ALA A 254 -16.85 -11.58 0.82
CA ALA A 254 -17.84 -12.29 1.62
C ALA A 254 -18.76 -11.35 2.43
N GLY A 255 -18.22 -10.21 2.92
CA GLY A 255 -19.00 -9.23 3.70
C GLY A 255 -19.73 -8.20 2.85
N LEU A 256 -19.34 -8.01 1.59
CA LEU A 256 -19.78 -6.87 0.79
C LEU A 256 -21.31 -6.79 0.62
N ALA A 257 -21.96 -7.88 0.21
CA ALA A 257 -23.40 -7.89 -0.02
C ALA A 257 -24.22 -7.52 1.23
N ALA A 258 -23.77 -7.93 2.42
CA ALA A 258 -24.44 -7.64 3.69
C ALA A 258 -24.37 -6.16 4.08
N HIS A 259 -23.33 -5.44 3.62
CA HIS A 259 -23.09 -4.03 3.96
C HIS A 259 -23.52 -3.05 2.87
N LEU A 260 -23.99 -3.54 1.71
CA LEU A 260 -24.56 -2.69 0.66
C LEU A 260 -26.03 -2.35 0.95
N ASN A 261 -26.41 -1.09 0.68
CA ASN A 261 -27.80 -0.68 0.54
C ASN A 261 -28.41 -1.28 -0.74
N ALA A 262 -29.72 -1.28 -0.86
CA ALA A 262 -30.40 -1.69 -2.08
C ALA A 262 -29.97 -0.80 -3.27
N GLY A 263 -29.50 -1.42 -4.34
CA GLY A 263 -28.96 -0.72 -5.52
C GLY A 263 -27.55 -0.12 -5.33
N GLY A 264 -26.91 -0.38 -4.19
CA GLY A 264 -25.54 0.02 -3.93
C GLY A 264 -24.50 -0.84 -4.67
N GLU A 265 -23.27 -0.35 -4.73
CA GLU A 265 -22.16 -1.02 -5.40
C GLU A 265 -20.93 -1.18 -4.51
N GLY A 266 -20.22 -2.29 -4.67
CA GLY A 266 -18.86 -2.46 -4.20
C GLY A 266 -17.86 -2.19 -5.31
N TRP A 267 -16.85 -1.39 -5.02
CA TRP A 267 -15.74 -1.13 -5.93
C TRP A 267 -14.46 -1.78 -5.40
N LEU A 268 -14.06 -2.87 -6.07
CA LEU A 268 -12.83 -3.57 -5.76
C LEU A 268 -11.72 -3.10 -6.69
N ILE A 269 -10.63 -2.58 -6.12
CA ILE A 269 -9.43 -2.21 -6.88
C ILE A 269 -8.41 -3.34 -6.77
N LEU A 270 -7.95 -3.85 -7.91
CA LEU A 270 -7.05 -4.99 -7.94
C LEU A 270 -6.14 -4.94 -9.16
N SER A 271 -4.86 -5.29 -8.98
CA SER A 271 -3.94 -5.54 -10.08
C SER A 271 -4.02 -7.02 -10.51
N ASP A 272 -3.90 -7.27 -11.81
CA ASP A 272 -3.79 -8.62 -12.36
C ASP A 272 -2.36 -9.19 -12.32
N LEU A 273 -1.43 -8.50 -11.63
CA LEU A 273 -0.06 -8.98 -11.46
C LEU A 273 0.00 -10.38 -10.84
N ALA A 274 -0.90 -10.70 -9.90
CA ALA A 274 -0.99 -12.04 -9.31
C ALA A 274 -1.33 -13.11 -10.35
N GLU A 275 -2.14 -12.78 -11.36
CA GLU A 275 -2.50 -13.66 -12.46
C GLU A 275 -1.30 -13.90 -13.40
N HIS A 276 -0.60 -12.83 -13.78
CA HIS A 276 0.63 -12.94 -14.57
C HIS A 276 1.74 -13.72 -13.86
N LEU A 277 1.78 -13.68 -12.53
CA LEU A 277 2.70 -14.46 -11.68
C LEU A 277 2.17 -15.88 -11.40
N LYS A 278 0.97 -16.24 -11.89
CA LYS A 278 0.30 -17.53 -11.60
C LYS A 278 0.13 -17.83 -10.12
N LEU A 279 -0.06 -16.79 -9.30
CA LEU A 279 -0.30 -16.89 -7.86
C LEU A 279 -1.80 -16.94 -7.53
N ARG A 280 -2.63 -16.49 -8.44
CA ARG A 280 -4.09 -16.51 -8.44
C ARG A 280 -4.55 -16.45 -9.88
N THR A 281 -5.61 -17.17 -10.23
CA THR A 281 -6.19 -17.09 -11.58
C THR A 281 -7.36 -16.11 -11.62
N ARG A 282 -7.78 -15.73 -12.82
CA ARG A 282 -8.97 -14.92 -13.06
C ARG A 282 -10.23 -15.69 -12.66
N GLU A 283 -10.25 -16.98 -12.96
CA GLU A 283 -11.36 -17.88 -12.64
C GLU A 283 -11.55 -18.01 -11.13
N GLU A 284 -10.46 -18.10 -10.35
CA GLU A 284 -10.54 -18.10 -8.89
C GLU A 284 -11.16 -16.79 -8.36
N LEU A 285 -10.74 -15.64 -8.87
CA LEU A 285 -11.32 -14.34 -8.47
C LEU A 285 -12.81 -14.28 -8.78
N LEU A 286 -13.21 -14.66 -9.99
CA LEU A 286 -14.63 -14.66 -10.40
C LEU A 286 -15.45 -15.66 -9.59
N GLY A 287 -14.89 -16.84 -9.30
CA GLY A 287 -15.53 -17.82 -8.44
C GLY A 287 -15.75 -17.30 -7.00
N TRP A 288 -14.79 -16.56 -6.43
CA TRP A 288 -14.99 -15.94 -5.10
C TRP A 288 -16.05 -14.84 -5.12
N ILE A 289 -16.15 -14.06 -6.20
CA ILE A 289 -17.22 -13.05 -6.38
C ILE A 289 -18.59 -13.74 -6.42
N GLU A 290 -18.73 -14.79 -7.22
CA GLU A 290 -19.98 -15.55 -7.35
C GLU A 290 -20.38 -16.24 -6.03
N LEU A 291 -19.43 -16.91 -5.37
CA LEU A 291 -19.65 -17.56 -4.06
C LEU A 291 -20.07 -16.58 -2.97
N ALA A 292 -19.66 -15.31 -3.06
CA ALA A 292 -20.06 -14.25 -2.16
C ALA A 292 -21.45 -13.67 -2.47
N GLY A 293 -22.20 -14.22 -3.43
CA GLY A 293 -23.51 -13.71 -3.86
C GLY A 293 -23.41 -12.36 -4.57
N LEU A 294 -22.31 -12.13 -5.28
CA LEU A 294 -22.04 -10.90 -6.01
C LEU A 294 -22.00 -11.15 -7.52
N LYS A 295 -22.29 -10.11 -8.29
CA LYS A 295 -22.14 -10.08 -9.75
C LYS A 295 -21.27 -8.90 -10.17
N VAL A 296 -20.51 -9.09 -11.26
CA VAL A 296 -19.72 -8.03 -11.89
C VAL A 296 -20.64 -7.20 -12.80
N LEU A 297 -20.76 -5.90 -12.50
CA LEU A 297 -21.50 -4.95 -13.35
C LEU A 297 -20.61 -4.40 -14.48
N ALA A 298 -19.37 -4.05 -14.15
CA ALA A 298 -18.41 -3.48 -15.09
C ALA A 298 -17.00 -3.59 -14.53
N ARG A 299 -16.01 -3.37 -15.41
CA ARG A 299 -14.59 -3.24 -15.04
C ARG A 299 -13.98 -2.06 -15.79
N LEU A 300 -13.23 -1.23 -15.07
CA LEU A 300 -12.45 -0.14 -15.63
C LEU A 300 -10.97 -0.47 -15.44
N ASP A 301 -10.18 -0.30 -16.48
CA ASP A 301 -8.77 -0.70 -16.50
C ASP A 301 -7.84 0.50 -16.69
N ALA A 302 -6.70 0.50 -16.01
CA ALA A 302 -5.65 1.49 -16.17
C ALA A 302 -4.26 0.82 -16.17
N LYS A 303 -3.39 1.25 -17.08
CA LYS A 303 -2.00 0.78 -17.09
C LYS A 303 -1.18 1.47 -15.99
N PRO A 304 -0.33 0.72 -15.26
CA PRO A 304 0.63 1.32 -14.34
C PRO A 304 1.54 2.33 -15.02
N LYS A 305 1.76 3.48 -14.35
CA LYS A 305 2.63 4.56 -14.87
C LYS A 305 3.98 4.62 -14.12
N HIS A 306 4.23 3.75 -13.15
CA HIS A 306 5.44 3.79 -12.32
C HIS A 306 6.65 3.14 -12.98
N GLY A 307 7.86 3.62 -12.65
CA GLY A 307 9.12 3.21 -13.29
C GLY A 307 9.44 1.71 -13.26
N LYS A 308 9.00 0.96 -12.22
CA LYS A 308 9.24 -0.48 -12.14
C LYS A 308 8.49 -1.29 -13.21
N ALA A 309 7.38 -0.78 -13.73
CA ALA A 309 6.66 -1.44 -14.83
C ALA A 309 7.48 -1.44 -16.14
N PHE A 310 8.45 -0.52 -16.25
CA PHE A 310 9.30 -0.33 -17.43
C PHE A 310 10.76 -0.72 -17.18
N ASP A 311 11.11 -1.24 -16.02
CA ASP A 311 12.48 -1.64 -15.66
C ASP A 311 12.78 -3.06 -16.15
N ALA A 312 13.39 -3.17 -17.31
CA ALA A 312 13.80 -4.46 -17.91
C ALA A 312 14.82 -5.24 -17.04
N SER A 313 15.47 -4.62 -16.06
CA SER A 313 16.37 -5.30 -15.13
C SER A 313 15.63 -5.99 -13.97
N ASP A 314 14.34 -5.66 -13.74
CA ASP A 314 13.52 -6.32 -12.71
C ASP A 314 13.33 -7.81 -13.05
N ALA A 315 13.53 -8.67 -12.06
CA ALA A 315 13.36 -10.12 -12.23
C ALA A 315 11.91 -10.54 -12.58
N LEU A 316 10.94 -9.68 -12.32
CA LEU A 316 9.52 -9.88 -12.61
C LEU A 316 9.03 -8.99 -13.76
N PHE A 317 9.94 -8.42 -14.56
CA PHE A 317 9.61 -7.48 -15.64
C PHE A 317 8.54 -8.03 -16.59
N ASP A 318 8.65 -9.29 -17.06
CA ASP A 318 7.70 -9.90 -17.99
C ASP A 318 6.25 -9.91 -17.46
N ALA A 319 6.07 -10.06 -16.14
CA ALA A 319 4.76 -9.98 -15.50
C ALA A 319 4.34 -8.51 -15.29
N ARG A 320 5.26 -7.66 -14.76
CA ARG A 320 4.96 -6.26 -14.46
C ARG A 320 4.68 -5.41 -15.69
N SER A 321 5.33 -5.68 -16.81
CA SER A 321 5.12 -4.95 -18.08
C SER A 321 3.72 -5.19 -18.69
N LYS A 322 3.08 -6.29 -18.30
CA LYS A 322 1.72 -6.66 -18.70
C LYS A 322 0.66 -6.26 -17.69
N GLU A 323 1.08 -5.82 -16.49
CA GLU A 323 0.21 -5.49 -15.37
C GLU A 323 -0.87 -4.49 -15.77
N MET A 324 -2.10 -4.75 -15.35
CA MET A 324 -3.25 -3.89 -15.45
C MET A 324 -3.87 -3.69 -14.06
N THR A 325 -4.09 -2.45 -13.66
CA THR A 325 -4.87 -2.13 -12.46
C THR A 325 -6.33 -1.95 -12.86
N SER A 326 -7.23 -2.65 -12.20
CA SER A 326 -8.66 -2.67 -12.53
C SER A 326 -9.50 -2.24 -11.34
N LEU A 327 -10.53 -1.44 -11.59
CA LEU A 327 -11.64 -1.21 -10.68
C LEU A 327 -12.82 -2.08 -11.14
N TRP A 328 -13.18 -3.05 -10.30
CA TRP A 328 -14.33 -3.93 -10.50
C TRP A 328 -15.55 -3.34 -9.81
N ARG A 329 -16.61 -3.08 -10.56
CA ARG A 329 -17.90 -2.66 -10.01
C ARG A 329 -18.74 -3.91 -9.76
N LEU A 330 -19.09 -4.13 -8.50
CA LEU A 330 -19.78 -5.32 -8.00
C LEU A 330 -21.12 -4.91 -7.41
N ALA A 331 -22.14 -5.77 -7.53
CA ALA A 331 -23.41 -5.61 -6.85
C ALA A 331 -23.86 -6.95 -6.28
N ALA A 332 -24.80 -6.93 -5.33
CA ALA A 332 -25.50 -8.14 -4.93
C ALA A 332 -26.19 -8.79 -6.13
N ALA A 333 -26.14 -10.13 -6.21
CA ALA A 333 -26.64 -10.92 -7.33
C ALA A 333 -28.17 -10.87 -7.43
#